data_44f8e1db7ccfc43b678b444fdecb99bf
#
_entry.id   44f8e1db7ccfc43b678b444fdecb99bf
#
_cell.length_a   1.000
_cell.length_b   1.000
_cell.length_c   1.000
_cell.angle_alpha   90.00
_cell.angle_beta   90.00
_cell.angle_gamma   90.00
#
_symmetry.space_group_name_H-M   'P 1'
#
loop_
_entity.id
_entity.type
_entity.pdbx_description
1 polymer ?
#
loop_
_entity_poly.entity_id
_entity_poly.type
_entity_poly.pdbx_seq_one_letter_code
_entity_poly.pdbx_strand_id
1 'polypeptide(L)'
;PLRDVYKRQGLEKQLEELQRFNRDSFIDFENLGIDFLFVDEAHHFKNIRPITGLGNVAGITNTTSKKNVDMEMKVRQIQEEHDFKNIVFATGTPVSNSISELYTMMNYIQPDILKRYQVDYFDSWVGAFGEIQNSMELAPTGDKYQPKKRFKKFVNLPELMKIYKETADIQTQDMLDLPVPEAHIIPIESELTENQKLYLEELVMRSDAVKCGTVDPSQDNMLKITGEARKLAIDMRLLDSSYSLADNHKLLQVVDNVERIYREGMENKATQMIFSDIGTPKKKDNGFDVYSEIKALLVDRGVPSKEIAFVHDANSDEKKNSLSRKVNAGEVRILLASTEKGGTGLNVQSKMK
;
A
#
# COMPACT_ATOMS: atom_id res chain seq x y z
N PRO A 1 36.83 2.79 -7.74
CA PRO A 1 37.52 1.50 -7.73
C PRO A 1 37.23 0.66 -6.48
N LEU A 2 37.43 1.17 -5.24
CA LEU A 2 37.18 0.40 -3.99
C LEU A 2 35.70 0.05 -3.78
N ARG A 3 34.78 0.95 -4.11
CA ARG A 3 33.33 0.74 -3.96
C ARG A 3 32.78 -0.37 -4.88
N ASP A 4 33.40 -0.57 -6.04
CA ASP A 4 33.02 -1.63 -6.98
C ASP A 4 33.55 -2.98 -6.55
N VAL A 5 34.72 -3.01 -5.90
CA VAL A 5 35.29 -4.22 -5.31
C VAL A 5 34.41 -4.71 -4.16
N TYR A 6 33.94 -3.82 -3.25
CA TYR A 6 33.04 -4.22 -2.17
C TYR A 6 31.66 -4.68 -2.67
N LYS A 7 31.12 -4.06 -3.74
CA LYS A 7 29.88 -4.53 -4.37
C LYS A 7 30.06 -5.92 -4.98
N ARG A 8 31.18 -6.16 -5.67
CA ARG A 8 31.49 -7.46 -6.27
C ARG A 8 31.64 -8.54 -5.21
N GLN A 9 32.41 -8.28 -4.14
CA GLN A 9 32.54 -9.22 -3.01
C GLN A 9 31.19 -9.50 -2.32
N GLY A 10 30.31 -8.49 -2.19
CA GLY A 10 28.97 -8.67 -1.67
C GLY A 10 28.11 -9.58 -2.54
N LEU A 11 28.19 -9.45 -3.87
CA LEU A 11 27.47 -10.29 -4.83
C LEU A 11 28.06 -11.71 -4.88
N GLU A 12 29.37 -11.85 -4.82
CA GLU A 12 30.05 -13.15 -4.75
C GLU A 12 29.67 -13.92 -3.48
N LYS A 13 29.59 -13.23 -2.34
CA LYS A 13 29.13 -13.83 -1.07
C LYS A 13 27.65 -14.25 -1.11
N GLN A 14 26.80 -13.45 -1.72
CA GLN A 14 25.40 -13.82 -1.95
C GLN A 14 25.26 -15.02 -2.91
N LEU A 15 26.10 -15.09 -3.93
CA LEU A 15 26.14 -16.22 -4.85
C LEU A 15 26.58 -17.51 -4.14
N GLU A 16 27.60 -17.43 -3.28
CA GLU A 16 28.06 -18.55 -2.45
C GLU A 16 27.00 -18.99 -1.43
N GLU A 17 26.28 -18.06 -0.82
CA GLU A 17 25.15 -18.38 0.07
C GLU A 17 24.01 -19.07 -0.67
N LEU A 18 23.68 -18.63 -1.88
CA LEU A 18 22.68 -19.29 -2.75
C LEU A 18 23.14 -20.68 -3.19
N GLN A 19 24.43 -20.89 -3.44
CA GLN A 19 24.98 -22.21 -3.82
C GLN A 19 25.06 -23.18 -2.63
N ARG A 20 25.11 -22.69 -1.37
CA ARG A 20 25.11 -23.50 -0.15
C ARG A 20 23.72 -23.98 0.29
N PHE A 21 22.65 -23.42 -0.25
CA PHE A 21 21.33 -23.99 -0.02
C PHE A 21 21.27 -25.36 -0.66
N ASN A 22 21.16 -26.40 0.17
CA ASN A 22 21.05 -27.79 -0.25
C ASN A 22 19.90 -27.92 -1.29
N ARG A 23 20.24 -28.24 -2.52
CA ARG A 23 19.32 -28.48 -3.62
C ARG A 23 18.44 -29.73 -3.44
N ASP A 24 18.69 -30.53 -2.42
CA ASP A 24 18.12 -31.86 -2.27
C ASP A 24 16.69 -31.93 -1.71
N SER A 25 16.01 -30.81 -1.48
CA SER A 25 14.65 -30.83 -0.89
C SER A 25 13.61 -29.92 -1.54
N PHE A 26 13.96 -29.14 -2.55
CA PHE A 26 12.99 -28.27 -3.25
C PHE A 26 12.84 -28.71 -4.70
N ILE A 27 11.61 -28.96 -5.11
CA ILE A 27 11.27 -29.09 -6.53
C ILE A 27 11.41 -27.68 -7.12
N ASP A 28 12.36 -27.50 -8.04
CA ASP A 28 12.52 -26.25 -8.78
C ASP A 28 11.26 -25.95 -9.59
N PHE A 29 10.91 -24.69 -9.78
CA PHE A 29 9.71 -24.28 -10.52
C PHE A 29 9.66 -24.92 -11.93
N GLU A 30 10.80 -25.03 -12.57
CA GLU A 30 10.99 -25.67 -13.88
C GLU A 30 10.53 -27.14 -13.90
N ASN A 31 10.69 -27.84 -12.78
CA ASN A 31 10.34 -29.26 -12.67
C ASN A 31 8.87 -29.50 -12.23
N LEU A 32 8.10 -28.41 -11.98
CA LEU A 32 6.69 -28.51 -11.60
C LEU A 32 5.76 -28.79 -12.80
N GLY A 33 6.23 -28.59 -14.04
CA GLY A 33 5.42 -28.76 -15.25
C GLY A 33 4.23 -27.80 -15.31
N ILE A 34 4.46 -26.53 -14.96
CA ILE A 34 3.43 -25.49 -14.98
C ILE A 34 3.39 -24.86 -16.36
N ASP A 35 2.31 -25.08 -17.10
CA ASP A 35 2.11 -24.57 -18.45
C ASP A 35 1.37 -23.22 -18.49
N PHE A 36 0.70 -22.83 -17.41
CA PHE A 36 -0.14 -21.63 -17.37
C PHE A 36 -0.07 -20.95 -16.01
N LEU A 37 0.04 -19.61 -15.99
CA LEU A 37 0.12 -18.83 -14.76
C LEU A 37 -0.94 -17.73 -14.73
N PHE A 38 -1.83 -17.81 -13.73
CA PHE A 38 -2.76 -16.75 -13.37
C PHE A 38 -2.27 -16.04 -12.12
N VAL A 39 -2.12 -14.73 -12.20
CA VAL A 39 -1.67 -13.89 -11.08
C VAL A 39 -2.77 -12.90 -10.72
N ASP A 40 -3.45 -13.16 -9.62
CA ASP A 40 -4.40 -12.20 -9.06
C ASP A 40 -3.66 -11.14 -8.23
N GLU A 41 -4.23 -9.94 -8.14
CA GLU A 41 -3.61 -8.76 -7.51
C GLU A 41 -2.19 -8.50 -8.01
N ALA A 42 -2.00 -8.62 -9.33
CA ALA A 42 -0.70 -8.52 -10.00
C ALA A 42 0.04 -7.21 -9.74
N HIS A 43 -0.66 -6.16 -9.27
CA HIS A 43 -0.04 -4.91 -8.85
C HIS A 43 0.99 -5.06 -7.73
N HIS A 44 0.97 -6.18 -7.00
CA HIS A 44 2.02 -6.48 -6.01
C HIS A 44 3.39 -6.75 -6.62
N PHE A 45 3.47 -7.01 -7.93
CA PHE A 45 4.70 -7.35 -8.66
C PHE A 45 5.19 -6.24 -9.60
N LYS A 46 4.54 -5.09 -9.66
CA LYS A 46 4.86 -4.00 -10.59
C LYS A 46 6.10 -3.17 -10.22
N ASN A 47 6.65 -3.31 -9.00
CA ASN A 47 7.78 -2.51 -8.52
C ASN A 47 9.12 -3.17 -8.88
N ILE A 48 9.48 -3.16 -10.16
CA ILE A 48 10.78 -3.55 -10.66
C ILE A 48 11.52 -2.29 -11.11
N ARG A 49 12.77 -2.16 -10.66
CA ARG A 49 13.63 -1.08 -11.14
C ARG A 49 14.01 -1.36 -12.59
N PRO A 50 13.64 -0.53 -13.55
CA PRO A 50 14.06 -0.71 -14.93
C PRO A 50 15.57 -0.46 -15.07
N ILE A 51 16.19 -1.16 -16.03
CA ILE A 51 17.56 -0.85 -16.48
C ILE A 51 17.46 0.41 -17.32
N THR A 52 18.11 1.48 -16.86
CA THR A 52 17.98 2.81 -17.48
C THR A 52 19.26 3.63 -17.36
N GLY A 53 19.57 4.39 -18.39
CA GLY A 53 20.56 5.46 -18.40
C GLY A 53 20.04 6.80 -17.85
N LEU A 54 18.70 6.90 -17.59
CA LEU A 54 18.08 8.07 -17.02
C LEU A 54 18.46 8.19 -15.54
N GLY A 55 19.41 9.04 -15.21
CA GLY A 55 19.84 9.25 -13.82
C GLY A 55 18.82 10.05 -13.01
N ASN A 56 18.56 9.63 -11.76
CA ASN A 56 17.81 10.34 -10.73
C ASN A 56 16.53 11.08 -11.18
N VAL A 57 15.69 10.39 -11.96
CA VAL A 57 14.38 10.90 -12.38
C VAL A 57 13.33 10.45 -11.38
N ALA A 58 12.63 11.38 -10.74
CA ALA A 58 11.51 11.08 -9.87
C ALA A 58 10.32 10.53 -10.69
N GLY A 59 9.58 9.56 -10.13
CA GLY A 59 8.50 8.85 -10.85
C GLY A 59 9.00 7.60 -11.59
N ILE A 60 10.27 7.22 -11.42
CA ILE A 60 10.82 5.94 -11.86
C ILE A 60 11.10 5.10 -10.60
N THR A 61 10.70 3.84 -10.62
CA THR A 61 10.92 2.91 -9.50
C THR A 61 12.42 2.67 -9.30
N ASN A 62 12.91 2.92 -8.08
CA ASN A 62 14.34 2.82 -7.74
C ASN A 62 14.72 1.53 -7.00
N THR A 63 13.74 0.73 -6.60
CA THR A 63 13.93 -0.49 -5.81
C THR A 63 13.28 -1.68 -6.48
N THR A 64 13.87 -2.84 -6.29
CA THR A 64 13.30 -4.12 -6.73
C THR A 64 13.25 -5.06 -5.53
N SER A 65 12.11 -5.67 -5.26
CA SER A 65 11.99 -6.66 -4.19
C SER A 65 12.35 -8.06 -4.72
N LYS A 66 12.81 -8.94 -3.81
CA LYS A 66 13.13 -10.34 -4.17
C LYS A 66 11.94 -11.07 -4.79
N LYS A 67 10.71 -10.83 -4.28
CA LYS A 67 9.49 -11.43 -4.83
C LYS A 67 9.19 -11.02 -6.27
N ASN A 68 9.56 -9.79 -6.65
CA ASN A 68 9.32 -9.31 -8.01
C ASN A 68 10.31 -9.92 -8.99
N VAL A 69 11.58 -10.10 -8.58
CA VAL A 69 12.57 -10.83 -9.40
C VAL A 69 12.16 -12.29 -9.58
N ASP A 70 11.72 -12.94 -8.51
CA ASP A 70 11.24 -14.33 -8.55
C ASP A 70 10.03 -14.49 -9.48
N MET A 71 9.07 -13.55 -9.43
CA MET A 71 7.93 -13.54 -10.36
C MET A 71 8.38 -13.34 -11.80
N GLU A 72 9.31 -12.41 -12.04
CA GLU A 72 9.84 -12.15 -13.38
C GLU A 72 10.51 -13.40 -13.98
N MET A 73 11.30 -14.11 -13.18
CA MET A 73 11.94 -15.35 -13.63
C MET A 73 10.90 -16.41 -14.02
N LYS A 74 9.88 -16.64 -13.18
CA LYS A 74 8.79 -17.59 -13.45
C LYS A 74 7.99 -17.25 -14.70
N VAL A 75 7.67 -15.97 -14.86
CA VAL A 75 6.97 -15.49 -16.07
C VAL A 75 7.81 -15.73 -17.32
N ARG A 76 9.11 -15.38 -17.29
CA ARG A 76 10.01 -15.60 -18.42
C ARG A 76 10.13 -17.07 -18.79
N GLN A 77 10.26 -17.95 -17.81
CA GLN A 77 10.30 -19.40 -18.02
C GLN A 77 9.10 -19.89 -18.84
N ILE A 78 7.88 -19.57 -18.38
CA ILE A 78 6.66 -19.99 -19.09
C ILE A 78 6.58 -19.36 -20.48
N GLN A 79 6.94 -18.09 -20.63
CA GLN A 79 6.92 -17.40 -21.92
C GLN A 79 7.89 -17.99 -22.94
N GLU A 80 9.07 -18.40 -22.51
CA GLU A 80 10.07 -19.05 -23.38
C GLU A 80 9.60 -20.41 -23.88
N GLU A 81 8.87 -21.17 -23.04
CA GLU A 81 8.31 -22.46 -23.37
C GLU A 81 7.04 -22.41 -24.25
N HIS A 82 6.31 -21.26 -24.18
CA HIS A 82 4.98 -21.12 -24.78
C HIS A 82 4.82 -19.91 -25.72
N ASP A 83 5.87 -19.49 -26.43
CA ASP A 83 5.81 -18.39 -27.41
C ASP A 83 5.20 -17.09 -26.85
N PHE A 84 5.67 -16.67 -25.68
CA PHE A 84 5.19 -15.47 -24.95
C PHE A 84 3.71 -15.49 -24.55
N LYS A 85 3.13 -16.68 -24.37
CA LYS A 85 1.73 -16.90 -24.00
C LYS A 85 1.61 -17.47 -22.59
N ASN A 86 0.39 -17.84 -22.20
CA ASN A 86 0.05 -18.58 -20.99
C ASN A 86 0.27 -17.82 -19.67
N ILE A 87 0.33 -16.49 -19.72
CA ILE A 87 0.39 -15.61 -18.55
C ILE A 87 -0.84 -14.72 -18.51
N VAL A 88 -1.55 -14.72 -17.40
CA VAL A 88 -2.69 -13.82 -17.14
C VAL A 88 -2.47 -13.07 -15.84
N PHE A 89 -2.43 -11.76 -15.92
CA PHE A 89 -2.37 -10.86 -14.77
C PHE A 89 -3.70 -10.16 -14.58
N ALA A 90 -4.29 -10.27 -13.39
CA ALA A 90 -5.51 -9.56 -13.00
C ALA A 90 -5.18 -8.51 -11.94
N THR A 91 -5.64 -7.28 -12.11
CA THR A 91 -5.48 -6.21 -11.12
C THR A 91 -6.41 -5.03 -11.40
N GLY A 92 -6.96 -4.44 -10.34
CA GLY A 92 -7.69 -3.17 -10.43
C GLY A 92 -6.78 -1.92 -10.49
N THR A 93 -5.47 -2.03 -10.24
CA THR A 93 -4.53 -0.90 -10.14
C THR A 93 -3.20 -1.18 -10.83
N PRO A 94 -3.17 -1.32 -12.15
CA PRO A 94 -1.92 -1.60 -12.88
C PRO A 94 -0.88 -0.49 -12.69
N VAL A 95 -1.33 0.74 -12.49
CA VAL A 95 -0.49 1.93 -12.21
C VAL A 95 -1.05 2.66 -11.00
N SER A 96 -0.22 2.98 -10.01
CA SER A 96 -0.64 3.77 -8.83
C SER A 96 0.37 4.83 -8.40
N ASN A 97 1.64 4.49 -8.26
CA ASN A 97 2.65 5.35 -7.65
C ASN A 97 3.69 5.88 -8.64
N SER A 98 3.95 5.13 -9.68
CA SER A 98 5.01 5.43 -10.65
C SER A 98 4.56 5.11 -12.05
N ILE A 99 4.85 6.01 -12.97
CA ILE A 99 4.56 5.83 -14.40
C ILE A 99 5.32 4.62 -14.97
N SER A 100 6.51 4.31 -14.42
CA SER A 100 7.29 3.13 -14.82
C SER A 100 6.62 1.80 -14.49
N GLU A 101 5.60 1.79 -13.62
CA GLU A 101 4.82 0.59 -13.31
C GLU A 101 4.10 0.04 -14.54
N LEU A 102 3.60 0.92 -15.42
CA LEU A 102 2.96 0.48 -16.66
C LEU A 102 3.95 -0.25 -17.58
N TYR A 103 5.16 0.29 -17.73
CA TYR A 103 6.21 -0.40 -18.49
C TYR A 103 6.49 -1.79 -17.91
N THR A 104 6.60 -1.90 -16.59
CA THR A 104 6.82 -3.19 -15.92
C THR A 104 5.69 -4.18 -16.22
N MET A 105 4.42 -3.73 -16.14
CA MET A 105 3.28 -4.58 -16.48
C MET A 105 3.30 -5.02 -17.94
N MET A 106 3.56 -4.10 -18.88
CA MET A 106 3.72 -4.42 -20.31
C MET A 106 4.87 -5.40 -20.54
N ASN A 107 5.98 -5.22 -19.83
CA ASN A 107 7.14 -6.10 -19.96
C ASN A 107 6.88 -7.53 -19.44
N TYR A 108 5.95 -7.69 -18.49
CA TYR A 108 5.50 -9.02 -18.05
C TYR A 108 4.61 -9.70 -19.10
N ILE A 109 3.63 -8.99 -19.67
CA ILE A 109 2.54 -9.62 -20.42
C ILE A 109 2.74 -9.56 -21.94
N GLN A 110 3.58 -8.65 -22.45
CA GLN A 110 3.73 -8.41 -23.90
C GLN A 110 5.16 -7.98 -24.32
N PRO A 111 6.21 -8.69 -23.88
CA PRO A 111 7.59 -8.30 -24.21
C PRO A 111 7.91 -8.41 -25.71
N ASP A 112 7.31 -9.36 -26.41
CA ASP A 112 7.42 -9.55 -27.86
C ASP A 112 6.79 -8.39 -28.63
N ILE A 113 5.65 -7.88 -28.15
CA ILE A 113 4.97 -6.70 -28.71
C ILE A 113 5.83 -5.45 -28.51
N LEU A 114 6.36 -5.24 -27.29
CA LEU A 114 7.27 -4.13 -27.03
C LEU A 114 8.49 -4.16 -27.95
N LYS A 115 9.06 -5.34 -28.18
CA LYS A 115 10.17 -5.54 -29.12
C LYS A 115 9.77 -5.23 -30.57
N ARG A 116 8.58 -5.66 -30.99
CA ARG A 116 8.04 -5.38 -32.34
C ARG A 116 7.92 -3.87 -32.60
N TYR A 117 7.54 -3.08 -31.57
CA TYR A 117 7.45 -1.63 -31.64
C TYR A 117 8.76 -0.92 -31.30
N GLN A 118 9.84 -1.63 -31.03
CA GLN A 118 11.18 -1.08 -30.68
C GLN A 118 11.17 -0.22 -29.40
N VAL A 119 10.29 -0.56 -28.45
CA VAL A 119 10.15 0.10 -27.14
C VAL A 119 10.34 -0.88 -25.98
N ASP A 120 11.06 -1.96 -26.21
CA ASP A 120 11.41 -3.01 -25.25
C ASP A 120 12.42 -2.53 -24.20
N TYR A 121 13.24 -1.53 -24.52
CA TYR A 121 14.10 -0.88 -23.54
C TYR A 121 13.35 0.27 -22.88
N PHE A 122 13.49 0.38 -21.56
CA PHE A 122 12.80 1.40 -20.77
C PHE A 122 13.06 2.82 -21.28
N ASP A 123 14.31 3.14 -21.64
CA ASP A 123 14.66 4.50 -22.13
C ASP A 123 14.00 4.79 -23.49
N SER A 124 13.86 3.81 -24.36
CA SER A 124 13.13 3.93 -25.63
C SER A 124 11.63 4.10 -25.40
N TRP A 125 11.06 3.33 -24.46
CA TRP A 125 9.67 3.46 -24.08
C TRP A 125 9.35 4.83 -23.47
N VAL A 126 10.23 5.34 -22.57
CA VAL A 126 10.11 6.70 -22.04
C VAL A 126 10.23 7.74 -23.12
N GLY A 127 11.15 7.56 -24.08
CA GLY A 127 11.30 8.47 -25.21
C GLY A 127 10.06 8.57 -26.09
N ALA A 128 9.30 7.46 -26.23
CA ALA A 128 8.07 7.41 -27.01
C ALA A 128 6.83 7.89 -26.26
N PHE A 129 6.74 7.61 -24.96
CA PHE A 129 5.50 7.73 -24.19
C PHE A 129 5.62 8.59 -22.93
N GLY A 130 6.80 9.04 -22.57
CA GLY A 130 7.05 9.77 -21.34
C GLY A 130 7.55 11.19 -21.56
N GLU A 131 7.05 12.11 -20.74
CA GLU A 131 7.59 13.47 -20.69
C GLU A 131 8.33 13.68 -19.37
N ILE A 132 9.65 13.88 -19.48
CA ILE A 132 10.49 14.23 -18.35
C ILE A 132 10.63 15.76 -18.32
N GLN A 133 10.16 16.36 -17.22
CA GLN A 133 10.25 17.79 -17.01
C GLN A 133 11.20 18.10 -15.85
N ASN A 134 11.92 19.22 -15.98
CA ASN A 134 12.63 19.82 -14.86
C ASN A 134 11.63 20.72 -14.10
N SER A 135 11.36 20.41 -12.87
CA SER A 135 10.55 21.23 -11.96
C SER A 135 11.39 21.71 -10.80
N MET A 136 11.11 22.93 -10.34
CA MET A 136 11.65 23.43 -9.08
C MET A 136 10.76 22.86 -7.98
N GLU A 137 11.24 21.87 -7.26
CA GLU A 137 10.55 21.24 -6.13
C GLU A 137 11.17 21.68 -4.82
N LEU A 138 10.33 21.88 -3.81
CA LEU A 138 10.82 22.15 -2.48
C LEU A 138 11.62 20.93 -1.98
N ALA A 139 12.81 21.16 -1.49
CA ALA A 139 13.62 20.10 -0.91
C ALA A 139 12.85 19.41 0.24
N PRO A 140 13.10 18.12 0.54
CA PRO A 140 12.45 17.44 1.67
C PRO A 140 12.66 18.16 3.01
N THR A 141 13.74 18.92 3.13
CA THR A 141 14.03 19.83 4.25
C THR A 141 13.16 21.08 4.27
N GLY A 142 12.50 21.39 3.15
CA GLY A 142 11.63 22.57 3.01
C GLY A 142 12.33 23.93 2.98
N ASP A 143 13.67 23.96 3.00
CA ASP A 143 14.48 25.17 3.13
C ASP A 143 14.78 25.88 1.79
N LYS A 144 14.76 25.13 0.69
CA LYS A 144 15.12 25.66 -0.64
C LYS A 144 14.43 24.88 -1.76
N TYR A 145 14.24 25.57 -2.87
CA TYR A 145 13.85 24.92 -4.11
C TYR A 145 15.08 24.33 -4.80
N GLN A 146 14.95 23.08 -5.25
CA GLN A 146 15.98 22.42 -6.02
C GLN A 146 15.43 21.93 -7.36
N PRO A 147 16.21 21.99 -8.44
CA PRO A 147 15.78 21.42 -9.71
C PRO A 147 15.70 19.91 -9.59
N LYS A 148 14.56 19.35 -9.92
CA LYS A 148 14.33 17.91 -9.90
C LYS A 148 13.76 17.46 -11.24
N LYS A 149 14.41 16.48 -11.84
CA LYS A 149 13.87 15.81 -13.02
C LYS A 149 12.77 14.86 -12.58
N ARG A 150 11.60 14.98 -13.21
CA ARG A 150 10.46 14.11 -12.93
C ARG A 150 9.85 13.60 -14.21
N PHE A 151 9.55 12.32 -14.23
CA PHE A 151 8.64 11.74 -15.20
C PHE A 151 7.22 12.18 -14.83
N LYS A 152 6.67 13.17 -15.56
CA LYS A 152 5.49 13.92 -15.10
C LYS A 152 4.19 13.42 -15.69
N LYS A 153 4.18 13.07 -16.97
CA LYS A 153 2.97 12.62 -17.65
C LYS A 153 3.28 11.69 -18.81
N PHE A 154 2.27 10.99 -19.24
CA PHE A 154 2.30 10.27 -20.51
C PHE A 154 2.12 11.25 -21.68
N VAL A 155 2.85 11.01 -22.72
CA VAL A 155 2.66 11.61 -24.05
C VAL A 155 2.27 10.51 -25.03
N ASN A 156 1.75 10.86 -26.18
CA ASN A 156 1.33 9.88 -27.20
C ASN A 156 0.43 8.76 -26.65
N LEU A 157 -0.49 9.13 -25.73
CA LEU A 157 -1.36 8.22 -25.01
C LEU A 157 -2.22 7.32 -25.94
N PRO A 158 -2.76 7.82 -27.08
CA PRO A 158 -3.53 6.97 -27.99
C PRO A 158 -2.74 5.77 -28.52
N GLU A 159 -1.49 5.97 -28.89
CA GLU A 159 -0.61 4.90 -29.39
C GLU A 159 -0.22 3.94 -28.28
N LEU A 160 0.15 4.47 -27.11
CA LEU A 160 0.41 3.65 -25.91
C LEU A 160 -0.77 2.75 -25.57
N MET A 161 -1.98 3.31 -25.55
CA MET A 161 -3.20 2.55 -25.26
C MET A 161 -3.53 1.52 -26.32
N LYS A 162 -3.22 1.82 -27.60
CA LYS A 162 -3.38 0.86 -28.69
C LYS A 162 -2.47 -0.35 -28.49
N ILE A 163 -1.19 -0.11 -28.21
CA ILE A 163 -0.21 -1.17 -27.94
C ILE A 163 -0.61 -1.98 -26.68
N TYR A 164 -1.01 -1.30 -25.61
CA TYR A 164 -1.40 -1.97 -24.37
C TYR A 164 -2.63 -2.86 -24.56
N LYS A 165 -3.63 -2.39 -25.29
CA LYS A 165 -4.86 -3.12 -25.58
C LYS A 165 -4.70 -4.31 -26.55
N GLU A 166 -3.52 -4.51 -27.18
CA GLU A 166 -3.27 -5.72 -27.95
C GLU A 166 -3.31 -6.97 -27.04
N THR A 167 -3.01 -6.81 -25.75
CA THR A 167 -2.96 -7.93 -24.78
C THR A 167 -3.90 -7.70 -23.59
N ALA A 168 -4.15 -6.44 -23.20
CA ALA A 168 -4.92 -6.11 -22.02
C ALA A 168 -6.41 -5.91 -22.33
N ASP A 169 -7.27 -6.62 -21.60
CA ASP A 169 -8.70 -6.32 -21.50
C ASP A 169 -8.90 -5.31 -20.35
N ILE A 170 -9.47 -4.15 -20.66
CA ILE A 170 -9.67 -3.05 -19.71
C ILE A 170 -11.16 -2.83 -19.54
N GLN A 171 -11.64 -3.11 -18.33
CA GLN A 171 -13.02 -2.87 -17.92
C GLN A 171 -13.04 -1.73 -16.90
N THR A 172 -13.70 -0.63 -17.23
CA THR A 172 -13.92 0.49 -16.30
C THR A 172 -15.27 0.35 -15.61
N GLN A 173 -15.45 1.01 -14.47
CA GLN A 173 -16.72 0.96 -13.73
C GLN A 173 -17.92 1.36 -14.61
N ASP A 174 -17.75 2.31 -15.52
CA ASP A 174 -18.81 2.77 -16.42
C ASP A 174 -19.19 1.74 -17.50
N MET A 175 -18.33 0.75 -17.76
CA MET A 175 -18.59 -0.35 -18.70
C MET A 175 -19.26 -1.55 -18.02
N LEU A 176 -19.31 -1.57 -16.70
CA LEU A 176 -19.85 -2.66 -15.92
C LEU A 176 -21.17 -2.23 -15.29
N ASP A 177 -22.24 -2.97 -15.57
CA ASP A 177 -23.53 -2.79 -14.89
C ASP A 177 -23.52 -3.53 -13.55
N LEU A 178 -22.72 -3.00 -12.62
CA LEU A 178 -22.59 -3.57 -11.29
C LEU A 178 -23.59 -2.92 -10.33
N PRO A 179 -24.26 -3.68 -9.46
CA PRO A 179 -25.12 -3.15 -8.42
C PRO A 179 -24.26 -2.52 -7.31
N VAL A 180 -23.71 -1.33 -7.58
CA VAL A 180 -22.91 -0.59 -6.61
C VAL A 180 -23.84 0.22 -5.71
N PRO A 181 -23.75 0.10 -4.37
CA PRO A 181 -24.55 0.90 -3.47
C PRO A 181 -24.19 2.39 -3.57
N GLU A 182 -25.18 3.25 -3.39
CA GLU A 182 -24.96 4.69 -3.32
C GLU A 182 -24.17 5.03 -2.05
N ALA A 183 -23.04 5.72 -2.22
CA ALA A 183 -22.16 6.10 -1.12
C ALA A 183 -22.51 7.50 -0.61
N HIS A 184 -22.88 7.60 0.68
CA HIS A 184 -23.09 8.87 1.37
C HIS A 184 -21.85 9.19 2.22
N ILE A 185 -21.09 10.21 1.78
CA ILE A 185 -19.88 10.65 2.51
C ILE A 185 -20.29 11.73 3.52
N ILE A 186 -20.15 11.43 4.81
CA ILE A 186 -20.47 12.35 5.91
C ILE A 186 -19.16 12.71 6.61
N PRO A 187 -18.59 13.92 6.38
CA PRO A 187 -17.43 14.38 7.11
C PRO A 187 -17.82 14.73 8.57
N ILE A 188 -17.05 14.22 9.51
CA ILE A 188 -17.17 14.57 10.93
C ILE A 188 -15.87 15.24 11.34
N GLU A 189 -15.93 16.52 11.64
CA GLU A 189 -14.79 17.32 12.07
C GLU A 189 -14.65 17.27 13.59
N SER A 190 -13.42 17.19 14.06
CA SER A 190 -13.07 17.20 15.47
C SER A 190 -12.22 18.41 15.78
N GLU A 191 -12.62 19.18 16.79
CA GLU A 191 -11.81 20.30 17.28
C GLU A 191 -10.58 19.78 18.03
N LEU A 192 -9.47 20.50 17.89
CA LEU A 192 -8.24 20.20 18.63
C LEU A 192 -8.40 20.60 20.10
N THR A 193 -7.96 19.75 21.01
CA THR A 193 -7.80 20.09 22.42
C THR A 193 -6.64 21.07 22.62
N GLU A 194 -6.58 21.72 23.79
CA GLU A 194 -5.47 22.64 24.07
C GLU A 194 -4.11 21.93 24.04
N ASN A 195 -4.01 20.71 24.55
CA ASN A 195 -2.79 19.92 24.50
C ASN A 195 -2.39 19.57 23.06
N GLN A 196 -3.36 19.26 22.20
CA GLN A 196 -3.11 19.04 20.79
C GLN A 196 -2.61 20.30 20.07
N LYS A 197 -3.16 21.47 20.40
CA LYS A 197 -2.71 22.74 19.82
C LYS A 197 -1.26 23.04 20.21
N LEU A 198 -0.93 22.91 21.51
CA LEU A 198 0.44 23.12 22.00
C LEU A 198 1.45 22.18 21.33
N TYR A 199 1.11 20.90 21.21
CA TYR A 199 1.99 19.94 20.55
C TYR A 199 2.14 20.23 19.04
N LEU A 200 1.05 20.68 18.39
CA LEU A 200 1.11 21.10 16.97
C LEU A 200 2.04 22.30 16.77
N GLU A 201 2.01 23.28 17.67
CA GLU A 201 2.94 24.43 17.66
C GLU A 201 4.39 23.97 17.82
N GLU A 202 4.66 23.00 18.68
CA GLU A 202 5.98 22.38 18.80
C GLU A 202 6.42 21.72 17.51
N LEU A 203 5.54 20.94 16.85
CA LEU A 203 5.83 20.30 15.56
C LEU A 203 6.14 21.34 14.47
N VAL A 204 5.44 22.49 14.47
CA VAL A 204 5.71 23.59 13.54
C VAL A 204 7.10 24.16 13.79
N MET A 205 7.46 24.47 15.05
CA MET A 205 8.80 24.98 15.38
C MET A 205 9.91 23.99 14.99
N ARG A 206 9.70 22.69 15.24
CA ARG A 206 10.66 21.63 14.82
C ARG A 206 10.75 21.52 13.30
N SER A 207 9.63 21.64 12.58
CA SER A 207 9.62 21.69 11.12
C SER A 207 10.44 22.84 10.57
N ASP A 208 10.32 24.02 11.19
CA ASP A 208 11.10 25.20 10.78
C ASP A 208 12.59 25.03 11.09
N ALA A 209 12.94 24.46 12.23
CA ALA A 209 14.34 24.12 12.55
C ALA A 209 14.97 23.13 11.55
N VAL A 210 14.22 22.11 11.14
CA VAL A 210 14.64 21.17 10.08
C VAL A 210 14.79 21.88 8.74
N LYS A 211 13.86 22.76 8.39
CA LYS A 211 13.94 23.58 7.15
C LYS A 211 15.15 24.50 7.13
N CYS A 212 15.48 25.10 8.26
CA CYS A 212 16.65 25.97 8.41
C CYS A 212 17.97 25.22 8.49
N GLY A 213 17.95 23.88 8.53
CA GLY A 213 19.17 23.06 8.63
C GLY A 213 19.90 23.18 9.98
N THR A 214 19.20 23.61 11.03
CA THR A 214 19.77 23.81 12.39
C THR A 214 19.78 22.52 13.21
N VAL A 215 19.13 21.45 12.72
CA VAL A 215 19.01 20.15 13.40
C VAL A 215 19.58 19.05 12.51
N ASP A 216 20.34 18.12 13.11
CA ASP A 216 20.87 16.95 12.41
C ASP A 216 19.69 16.06 11.95
N PRO A 217 19.61 15.64 10.66
CA PRO A 217 18.56 14.78 10.13
C PRO A 217 18.40 13.44 10.85
N SER A 218 19.45 12.96 11.56
CA SER A 218 19.39 11.75 12.39
C SER A 218 18.65 11.97 13.71
N GLN A 219 18.65 13.20 14.23
CA GLN A 219 17.94 13.56 15.45
C GLN A 219 16.49 13.90 15.18
N ASP A 220 16.22 14.76 14.18
CA ASP A 220 14.88 15.11 13.76
C ASP A 220 14.80 15.35 12.24
N ASN A 221 13.65 15.03 11.65
CA ASN A 221 13.42 15.18 10.20
C ASN A 221 11.93 15.24 9.88
N MET A 222 11.59 15.68 8.67
CA MET A 222 10.20 15.83 8.25
C MET A 222 9.40 14.53 8.30
N LEU A 223 10.02 13.36 8.10
CA LEU A 223 9.33 12.08 8.18
C LEU A 223 8.87 11.78 9.63
N LYS A 224 9.75 12.05 10.60
CA LYS A 224 9.43 11.89 12.03
C LYS A 224 8.34 12.87 12.45
N ILE A 225 8.48 14.15 12.11
CA ILE A 225 7.51 15.21 12.42
C ILE A 225 6.13 14.89 11.83
N THR A 226 6.05 14.51 10.54
CA THR A 226 4.78 14.14 9.92
C THR A 226 4.19 12.84 10.51
N GLY A 227 5.03 11.89 10.90
CA GLY A 227 4.62 10.69 11.62
C GLY A 227 3.97 11.01 12.97
N GLU A 228 4.57 11.92 13.74
CA GLU A 228 4.02 12.40 15.00
C GLU A 228 2.73 13.22 14.81
N ALA A 229 2.67 14.10 13.82
CA ALA A 229 1.46 14.84 13.46
C ALA A 229 0.28 13.92 13.11
N ARG A 230 0.53 12.82 12.39
CA ARG A 230 -0.50 11.82 12.09
C ARG A 230 -0.99 11.09 13.35
N LYS A 231 -0.11 10.80 14.30
CA LYS A 231 -0.49 10.21 15.60
C LYS A 231 -1.30 11.20 16.44
N LEU A 232 -0.84 12.46 16.53
CA LEU A 232 -1.55 13.57 17.19
C LEU A 232 -3.00 13.70 16.70
N ALA A 233 -3.20 13.60 15.39
CA ALA A 233 -4.52 13.71 14.77
C ALA A 233 -5.46 12.54 15.11
N ILE A 234 -4.96 11.45 15.64
CA ILE A 234 -5.78 10.29 16.05
C ILE A 234 -5.91 10.24 17.56
N ASP A 235 -4.79 10.11 18.27
CA ASP A 235 -4.78 10.01 19.73
C ASP A 235 -3.40 10.39 20.28
N MET A 236 -3.35 11.32 21.22
CA MET A 236 -2.11 11.82 21.82
C MET A 236 -1.36 10.72 22.61
N ARG A 237 -2.07 9.72 23.14
CA ARG A 237 -1.47 8.57 23.83
C ARG A 237 -0.59 7.69 22.91
N LEU A 238 -0.70 7.84 21.59
CA LEU A 238 0.23 7.26 20.62
C LEU A 238 1.61 7.94 20.60
N LEU A 239 1.69 9.16 21.15
CA LEU A 239 2.92 9.94 21.28
C LEU A 239 3.55 9.74 22.65
N ASP A 240 2.74 9.90 23.70
CA ASP A 240 3.16 9.76 25.09
C ASP A 240 1.99 9.23 25.94
N SER A 241 2.25 8.20 26.73
CA SER A 241 1.28 7.55 27.62
C SER A 241 0.83 8.41 28.81
N SER A 242 1.47 9.56 29.03
CA SER A 242 1.03 10.55 30.04
C SER A 242 -0.26 11.28 29.69
N TYR A 243 -0.60 11.34 28.40
CA TYR A 243 -1.88 11.92 27.96
C TYR A 243 -3.07 11.03 28.32
N SER A 244 -4.23 11.62 28.44
CA SER A 244 -5.47 10.97 28.84
C SER A 244 -6.49 10.86 27.68
N LEU A 245 -7.57 10.14 27.91
CA LEU A 245 -8.67 10.06 26.94
C LEU A 245 -9.33 11.43 26.71
N ALA A 246 -9.35 12.31 27.73
CA ALA A 246 -9.90 13.66 27.62
C ALA A 246 -9.16 14.55 26.61
N ASP A 247 -7.92 14.19 26.26
CA ASP A 247 -7.12 14.88 25.25
C ASP A 247 -7.43 14.45 23.82
N ASN A 248 -8.48 13.63 23.59
CA ASN A 248 -8.73 12.95 22.33
C ASN A 248 -10.21 13.00 21.90
N HIS A 249 -10.68 14.14 21.44
CA HIS A 249 -12.08 14.32 21.01
C HIS A 249 -12.45 13.40 19.83
N LYS A 250 -11.54 13.19 18.89
CA LYS A 250 -11.78 12.39 17.68
C LYS A 250 -12.14 10.94 18.01
N LEU A 251 -11.43 10.32 18.94
CA LEU A 251 -11.68 8.93 19.32
C LEU A 251 -13.06 8.78 19.96
N LEU A 252 -13.46 9.72 20.82
CA LEU A 252 -14.79 9.73 21.43
C LEU A 252 -15.88 9.91 20.38
N GLN A 253 -15.71 10.81 19.42
CA GLN A 253 -16.66 10.98 18.31
C GLN A 253 -16.79 9.73 17.44
N VAL A 254 -15.69 9.01 17.19
CA VAL A 254 -15.74 7.71 16.50
C VAL A 254 -16.60 6.73 17.28
N VAL A 255 -16.37 6.59 18.59
CA VAL A 255 -17.13 5.70 19.47
C VAL A 255 -18.60 6.08 19.52
N ASP A 256 -18.92 7.38 19.64
CA ASP A 256 -20.30 7.89 19.63
C ASP A 256 -21.03 7.54 18.33
N ASN A 257 -20.36 7.73 17.19
CA ASN A 257 -20.94 7.43 15.88
C ASN A 257 -21.15 5.91 15.68
N VAL A 258 -20.17 5.13 16.08
CA VAL A 258 -20.24 3.65 15.99
C VAL A 258 -21.34 3.10 16.88
N GLU A 259 -21.47 3.60 18.10
CA GLU A 259 -22.55 3.21 19.01
C GLU A 259 -23.93 3.57 18.44
N ARG A 260 -24.10 4.78 17.92
CA ARG A 260 -25.33 5.23 17.28
C ARG A 260 -25.75 4.30 16.15
N ILE A 261 -24.83 4.01 15.21
CA ILE A 261 -25.08 3.11 14.07
C ILE A 261 -25.38 1.69 14.57
N TYR A 262 -24.67 1.23 15.60
CA TYR A 262 -24.89 -0.09 16.21
C TYR A 262 -26.32 -0.20 16.76
N ARG A 263 -26.81 0.81 17.48
CA ARG A 263 -28.16 0.83 18.05
C ARG A 263 -29.25 0.92 16.97
N GLU A 264 -29.06 1.81 15.98
CA GLU A 264 -29.99 1.94 14.84
C GLU A 264 -30.12 0.64 14.03
N GLY A 265 -29.04 -0.11 13.91
CA GLY A 265 -28.99 -1.36 13.15
C GLY A 265 -29.33 -2.63 13.94
N MET A 266 -29.96 -2.52 15.14
CA MET A 266 -30.19 -3.71 16.00
C MET A 266 -31.11 -4.75 15.39
N GLU A 267 -32.22 -4.33 14.77
CA GLU A 267 -33.23 -5.23 14.21
C GLU A 267 -32.65 -6.11 13.09
N ASN A 268 -31.86 -5.52 12.21
CA ASN A 268 -31.29 -6.20 11.04
C ASN A 268 -29.92 -6.81 11.32
N LYS A 269 -29.39 -6.65 12.54
CA LYS A 269 -28.00 -6.99 12.90
C LYS A 269 -27.02 -6.38 11.90
N ALA A 270 -27.24 -5.10 11.56
CA ALA A 270 -26.37 -4.37 10.64
C ALA A 270 -24.94 -4.34 11.15
N THR A 271 -24.00 -4.39 10.22
CA THR A 271 -22.57 -4.43 10.47
C THR A 271 -21.90 -3.15 10.01
N GLN A 272 -20.75 -2.82 10.59
CA GLN A 272 -19.96 -1.64 10.24
C GLN A 272 -18.46 -1.95 10.33
N MET A 273 -17.67 -1.26 9.51
CA MET A 273 -16.23 -1.35 9.53
C MET A 273 -15.61 -0.02 9.96
N ILE A 274 -14.57 -0.12 10.79
CA ILE A 274 -13.74 1.01 11.21
C ILE A 274 -12.36 0.80 10.62
N PHE A 275 -11.89 1.74 9.80
CA PHE A 275 -10.55 1.71 9.25
C PHE A 275 -9.61 2.65 9.99
N SER A 276 -8.49 2.13 10.47
CA SER A 276 -7.37 2.91 11.00
C SER A 276 -6.04 2.24 10.68
N ASP A 277 -5.16 2.98 10.01
CA ASP A 277 -3.81 2.52 9.66
C ASP A 277 -2.78 2.84 10.75
N ILE A 278 -3.17 3.64 11.74
CA ILE A 278 -2.32 4.08 12.84
C ILE A 278 -2.91 3.58 14.16
N GLY A 279 -2.02 3.17 15.10
CA GLY A 279 -2.45 2.61 16.37
C GLY A 279 -3.06 1.21 16.24
N THR A 280 -2.58 0.43 15.28
CA THR A 280 -2.99 -0.97 15.08
C THR A 280 -2.48 -1.87 16.22
N PRO A 281 -3.14 -2.98 16.53
CA PRO A 281 -2.74 -3.88 17.61
C PRO A 281 -1.32 -4.41 17.42
N LYS A 282 -0.48 -4.30 18.44
CA LYS A 282 0.91 -4.80 18.45
C LYS A 282 0.98 -6.09 19.26
N LYS A 283 1.50 -7.16 18.66
CA LYS A 283 1.60 -8.48 19.32
C LYS A 283 2.60 -8.54 20.49
N LYS A 284 3.48 -7.57 20.66
CA LYS A 284 4.62 -7.63 21.60
C LYS A 284 4.73 -6.47 22.60
N ASP A 285 3.96 -5.42 22.46
CA ASP A 285 3.97 -4.27 23.36
C ASP A 285 2.66 -4.22 24.15
N ASN A 286 2.76 -4.20 25.48
CA ASN A 286 1.65 -3.83 26.38
C ASN A 286 1.36 -2.31 26.30
N GLY A 287 1.71 -1.67 25.19
CA GLY A 287 1.49 -0.26 24.96
C GLY A 287 0.07 0.03 24.49
N PHE A 288 -0.30 1.30 24.55
CA PHE A 288 -1.57 1.82 24.04
C PHE A 288 -1.76 1.50 22.54
N ASP A 289 -2.93 0.97 22.17
CA ASP A 289 -3.39 0.86 20.79
C ASP A 289 -4.85 1.32 20.63
N VAL A 290 -5.14 1.92 19.50
CA VAL A 290 -6.45 2.54 19.20
C VAL A 290 -7.57 1.50 19.10
N TYR A 291 -7.27 0.31 18.59
CA TYR A 291 -8.26 -0.76 18.40
C TYR A 291 -8.79 -1.29 19.72
N SER A 292 -7.87 -1.60 20.65
CA SER A 292 -8.22 -2.07 21.98
C SER A 292 -8.99 -1.01 22.77
N GLU A 293 -8.62 0.26 22.62
CA GLU A 293 -9.31 1.37 23.28
C GLU A 293 -10.73 1.56 22.73
N ILE A 294 -10.92 1.59 21.41
CA ILE A 294 -12.26 1.67 20.81
C ILE A 294 -13.12 0.49 21.29
N LYS A 295 -12.55 -0.72 21.32
CA LYS A 295 -13.27 -1.91 21.82
C LYS A 295 -13.66 -1.74 23.28
N ALA A 296 -12.75 -1.31 24.15
CA ALA A 296 -13.03 -1.09 25.56
C ALA A 296 -14.16 -0.07 25.77
N LEU A 297 -14.07 1.09 25.12
CA LEU A 297 -15.08 2.15 25.21
C LEU A 297 -16.45 1.68 24.71
N LEU A 298 -16.51 0.91 23.63
CA LEU A 298 -17.77 0.35 23.12
C LEU A 298 -18.36 -0.69 24.07
N VAL A 299 -17.52 -1.52 24.68
CA VAL A 299 -17.95 -2.51 25.69
C VAL A 299 -18.51 -1.80 26.93
N ASP A 300 -17.87 -0.76 27.41
CA ASP A 300 -18.35 0.06 28.53
C ASP A 300 -19.71 0.72 28.25
N ARG A 301 -20.01 0.97 26.97
CA ARG A 301 -21.33 1.47 26.51
C ARG A 301 -22.35 0.36 26.23
N GLY A 302 -22.00 -0.88 26.54
CA GLY A 302 -22.92 -2.04 26.50
C GLY A 302 -22.91 -2.82 25.18
N VAL A 303 -21.94 -2.58 24.27
CA VAL A 303 -21.76 -3.41 23.09
C VAL A 303 -21.09 -4.74 23.53
N PRO A 304 -21.66 -5.92 23.22
CA PRO A 304 -21.04 -7.19 23.62
C PRO A 304 -19.66 -7.36 22.98
N SER A 305 -18.65 -7.68 23.79
CA SER A 305 -17.26 -7.85 23.33
C SER A 305 -17.12 -8.86 22.20
N LYS A 306 -17.97 -9.91 22.15
CA LYS A 306 -17.99 -10.94 21.09
C LYS A 306 -18.45 -10.41 19.73
N GLU A 307 -19.15 -9.26 19.69
CA GLU A 307 -19.64 -8.62 18.47
C GLU A 307 -18.63 -7.63 17.87
N ILE A 308 -17.47 -7.46 18.54
CA ILE A 308 -16.38 -6.59 18.09
C ILE A 308 -15.17 -7.46 17.76
N ALA A 309 -14.65 -7.37 16.54
CA ALA A 309 -13.50 -8.17 16.10
C ALA A 309 -12.45 -7.30 15.37
N PHE A 310 -11.21 -7.77 15.35
CA PHE A 310 -10.09 -7.18 14.65
C PHE A 310 -9.67 -8.09 13.48
N VAL A 311 -9.55 -7.53 12.29
CA VAL A 311 -9.03 -8.29 11.13
C VAL A 311 -7.60 -8.77 11.40
N HIS A 312 -6.85 -8.05 12.22
CA HIS A 312 -5.49 -8.40 12.63
C HIS A 312 -5.37 -9.75 13.36
N ASP A 313 -6.44 -10.27 13.94
CA ASP A 313 -6.46 -11.58 14.62
C ASP A 313 -6.66 -12.73 13.63
N ALA A 314 -7.13 -12.43 12.42
CA ALA A 314 -7.35 -13.41 11.35
C ALA A 314 -6.11 -13.56 10.46
N ASN A 315 -5.09 -14.27 10.95
CA ASN A 315 -3.77 -14.39 10.29
C ASN A 315 -3.68 -15.52 9.24
N SER A 316 -4.74 -16.27 8.99
CA SER A 316 -4.81 -17.31 7.95
C SER A 316 -6.08 -17.12 7.13
N ASP A 317 -6.10 -17.66 5.91
CA ASP A 317 -7.26 -17.55 5.02
C ASP A 317 -8.49 -18.27 5.63
N GLU A 318 -8.31 -19.36 6.35
CA GLU A 318 -9.38 -20.04 7.08
C GLU A 318 -10.00 -19.11 8.12
N LYS A 319 -9.17 -18.39 8.90
CA LYS A 319 -9.64 -17.43 9.91
C LYS A 319 -10.32 -16.23 9.29
N LYS A 320 -9.80 -15.72 8.16
CA LYS A 320 -10.43 -14.63 7.41
C LYS A 320 -11.80 -15.05 6.88
N ASN A 321 -11.91 -16.25 6.29
CA ASN A 321 -13.16 -16.79 5.81
C ASN A 321 -14.17 -17.04 6.95
N SER A 322 -13.70 -17.51 8.10
CA SER A 322 -14.54 -17.67 9.29
C SER A 322 -15.03 -16.32 9.81
N LEU A 323 -14.16 -15.30 9.86
CA LEU A 323 -14.51 -13.94 10.27
C LEU A 323 -15.54 -13.33 9.31
N SER A 324 -15.33 -13.45 8.00
CA SER A 324 -16.27 -12.95 6.97
C SER A 324 -17.65 -13.58 7.13
N ARG A 325 -17.73 -14.89 7.40
CA ARG A 325 -19.02 -15.56 7.67
C ARG A 325 -19.72 -15.01 8.91
N LYS A 326 -18.99 -14.79 10.01
CA LYS A 326 -19.54 -14.20 11.24
C LYS A 326 -20.05 -12.78 11.05
N VAL A 327 -19.32 -11.95 10.29
CA VAL A 327 -19.76 -10.59 9.96
C VAL A 327 -21.03 -10.64 9.10
N ASN A 328 -21.05 -11.43 8.04
CA ASN A 328 -22.21 -11.58 7.16
C ASN A 328 -23.44 -12.19 7.88
N ALA A 329 -23.24 -13.00 8.90
CA ALA A 329 -24.30 -13.50 9.77
C ALA A 329 -24.81 -12.46 10.79
N GLY A 330 -24.04 -11.38 11.03
CA GLY A 330 -24.33 -10.39 12.06
C GLY A 330 -24.00 -10.88 13.47
N GLU A 331 -23.11 -11.86 13.61
CA GLU A 331 -22.54 -12.31 14.88
C GLU A 331 -21.41 -11.36 15.34
N VAL A 332 -20.64 -10.85 14.39
CA VAL A 332 -19.70 -9.74 14.55
C VAL A 332 -20.29 -8.53 13.84
N ARG A 333 -20.59 -7.48 14.58
CA ARG A 333 -21.27 -6.29 14.06
C ARG A 333 -20.35 -5.11 13.89
N ILE A 334 -19.21 -5.10 14.59
CA ILE A 334 -18.20 -4.04 14.49
C ILE A 334 -16.86 -4.69 14.15
N LEU A 335 -16.31 -4.35 13.00
CA LEU A 335 -15.05 -4.89 12.51
C LEU A 335 -14.01 -3.76 12.39
N LEU A 336 -12.88 -3.89 13.09
CA LEU A 336 -11.77 -2.96 12.98
C LEU A 336 -10.69 -3.52 12.06
N ALA A 337 -10.25 -2.70 11.11
CA ALA A 337 -9.28 -3.09 10.08
C ALA A 337 -8.31 -1.96 9.75
N SER A 338 -7.11 -2.31 9.28
CA SER A 338 -6.29 -1.38 8.50
C SER A 338 -6.67 -1.46 7.02
N THR A 339 -6.38 -0.42 6.26
CA THR A 339 -6.63 -0.40 4.81
C THR A 339 -5.97 -1.58 4.11
N GLU A 340 -4.74 -1.93 4.49
CA GLU A 340 -4.01 -3.07 3.93
C GLU A 340 -4.68 -4.42 4.22
N LYS A 341 -5.19 -4.65 5.43
CA LYS A 341 -5.74 -5.94 5.84
C LYS A 341 -7.23 -6.09 5.60
N GLY A 342 -7.96 -4.99 5.57
CA GLY A 342 -9.42 -4.97 5.41
C GLY A 342 -9.88 -4.55 4.02
N GLY A 343 -9.01 -3.91 3.23
CA GLY A 343 -9.33 -3.42 1.90
C GLY A 343 -9.30 -4.51 0.81
N THR A 344 -8.63 -5.63 1.06
CA THR A 344 -8.51 -6.73 0.09
C THR A 344 -8.82 -8.08 0.74
N GLY A 345 -9.49 -8.96 -0.02
CA GLY A 345 -9.72 -10.35 0.38
C GLY A 345 -10.75 -10.57 1.50
N LEU A 346 -11.54 -9.56 1.89
CA LEU A 346 -12.65 -9.70 2.84
C LEU A 346 -13.98 -9.48 2.12
N ASN A 347 -14.84 -10.49 2.15
CA ASN A 347 -16.21 -10.37 1.68
C ASN A 347 -17.17 -10.28 2.88
N VAL A 348 -17.48 -9.04 3.31
CA VAL A 348 -18.27 -8.75 4.53
C VAL A 348 -19.46 -7.82 4.25
N GLN A 349 -19.95 -7.78 3.02
CA GLN A 349 -20.86 -6.76 2.50
C GLN A 349 -22.33 -7.02 2.85
N SER A 350 -22.72 -8.25 3.19
CA SER A 350 -24.14 -8.67 3.23
C SER A 350 -25.01 -7.88 4.19
N LYS A 351 -24.45 -7.33 5.27
CA LYS A 351 -25.15 -6.56 6.31
C LYS A 351 -24.49 -5.21 6.61
N MET A 352 -23.57 -4.77 5.74
CA MET A 352 -22.88 -3.50 5.92
C MET A 352 -23.86 -2.32 5.81
N LYS A 353 -23.75 -1.37 6.75
CA LYS A 353 -24.57 -0.15 6.80
C LYS A 353 -23.70 1.09 6.60
#